data_4006e6a8be12373521273450a13f04cc
#
_entry.id   4006e6a8be12373521273450a13f04cc
#
_cell.length_a   1.000
_cell.length_b   1.000
_cell.length_c   1.000
_cell.angle_alpha   90.00
_cell.angle_beta   90.00
_cell.angle_gamma   90.00
#
_symmetry.space_group_name_H-M   'P 1'
#
loop_
_entity.id
_entity.type
_entity.pdbx_description
1 polymer ?
#
loop_
_entity_poly.entity_id
_entity_poly.type
_entity_poly.pdbx_seq_one_letter_code
_entity_poly.pdbx_strand_id
1 'polypeptide(L)'
;MRTLTALMLLVILVQASNGLNPCSAAKMWEAYNEMKAANCRNCDRYFHCIGNYRAVKDCSGPLRRSTATFISNLREWTDGFKDSGNNSVEDQKANNHGRHGKDCGIYLRKVRCAYRPSNKKCQW
;
A
#
# COMPACT_ATOMS: atom_id res chain seq x y z
N MET A 1 -7.41 9.46 -11.37
CA MET A 1 -7.21 9.67 -9.94
C MET A 1 -8.51 9.53 -9.16
N ARG A 2 -9.57 10.24 -9.54
CA ARG A 2 -10.89 10.09 -8.88
C ARG A 2 -11.46 8.68 -9.02
N THR A 3 -11.27 8.08 -10.20
CA THR A 3 -11.76 6.72 -10.48
C THR A 3 -11.09 5.69 -9.58
N LEU A 4 -9.77 5.80 -9.38
CA LEU A 4 -9.03 4.90 -8.52
C LEU A 4 -9.44 5.06 -7.05
N THR A 5 -9.68 6.30 -6.60
CA THR A 5 -10.15 6.57 -5.25
C THR A 5 -11.53 5.94 -4.99
N ALA A 6 -12.45 6.09 -5.94
CA ALA A 6 -13.78 5.50 -5.85
C ALA A 6 -13.71 3.97 -5.84
N LEU A 7 -12.83 3.39 -6.67
CA LEU A 7 -12.63 1.95 -6.71
C LEU A 7 -12.09 1.41 -5.39
N MET A 8 -11.12 2.11 -4.79
CA MET A 8 -10.57 1.69 -3.49
C MET A 8 -11.62 1.73 -2.40
N LEU A 9 -12.45 2.77 -2.37
CA LEU A 9 -13.54 2.87 -1.40
C LEU A 9 -14.55 1.74 -1.57
N LEU A 10 -14.92 1.44 -2.81
CA LEU A 10 -15.84 0.34 -3.11
C LEU A 10 -15.28 -1.00 -2.64
N VAL A 11 -13.99 -1.25 -2.86
CA VAL A 11 -13.32 -2.48 -2.42
C VAL A 11 -13.37 -2.61 -0.90
N ILE A 12 -13.12 -1.54 -0.18
CA ILE A 12 -13.18 -1.55 1.29
C ILE A 12 -14.59 -1.91 1.77
N LEU A 13 -15.62 -1.32 1.18
CA LEU A 13 -17.00 -1.61 1.53
C LEU A 13 -17.38 -3.06 1.25
N VAL A 14 -16.98 -3.57 0.09
CA VAL A 14 -17.25 -4.96 -0.29
C VAL A 14 -16.54 -5.92 0.65
N GLN A 15 -15.30 -5.67 0.99
CA GLN A 15 -14.53 -6.54 1.89
C GLN A 15 -15.13 -6.56 3.29
N ALA A 16 -15.56 -5.42 3.80
CA ALA A 16 -16.21 -5.36 5.11
C ALA A 16 -17.47 -6.22 5.14
N SER A 17 -18.28 -6.18 4.07
CA SER A 17 -19.50 -6.97 3.99
C SER A 17 -19.24 -8.45 3.79
N ASN A 18 -18.09 -8.85 3.26
CA ASN A 18 -17.71 -10.25 3.02
C ASN A 18 -16.87 -10.86 4.14
N GLY A 19 -16.72 -10.16 5.28
CA GLY A 19 -16.01 -10.69 6.43
C GLY A 19 -14.50 -10.59 6.35
N LEU A 20 -13.95 -9.84 5.41
CA LEU A 20 -12.53 -9.54 5.39
C LEU A 20 -12.19 -8.52 6.48
N ASN A 21 -10.91 -8.35 6.80
CA ASN A 21 -10.50 -7.50 7.92
C ASN A 21 -10.62 -6.01 7.59
N PRO A 22 -11.61 -5.29 8.17
CA PRO A 22 -11.81 -3.88 7.83
C PRO A 22 -10.68 -2.98 8.35
N CYS A 23 -10.05 -3.33 9.47
CA CYS A 23 -8.87 -2.58 9.96
C CYS A 23 -7.75 -2.63 8.94
N SER A 24 -7.46 -3.82 8.42
CA SER A 24 -6.40 -4.00 7.42
C SER A 24 -6.70 -3.21 6.15
N ALA A 25 -7.96 -3.22 5.70
CA ALA A 25 -8.37 -2.45 4.53
C ALA A 25 -8.19 -0.95 4.78
N ALA A 26 -8.57 -0.47 5.97
CA ALA A 26 -8.42 0.94 6.33
C ALA A 26 -6.94 1.36 6.37
N LYS A 27 -6.05 0.51 6.87
CA LYS A 27 -4.62 0.80 6.90
C LYS A 27 -4.02 0.91 5.50
N MET A 28 -4.45 0.05 4.59
CA MET A 28 -4.05 0.14 3.19
C MET A 28 -4.52 1.45 2.56
N TRP A 29 -5.75 1.85 2.85
CA TRP A 29 -6.33 3.10 2.37
C TRP A 29 -5.57 4.32 2.91
N GLU A 30 -5.23 4.31 4.19
CA GLU A 30 -4.43 5.38 4.81
C GLU A 30 -3.08 5.55 4.11
N ALA A 31 -2.38 4.44 3.86
CA ALA A 31 -1.09 4.48 3.20
C ALA A 31 -1.21 5.04 1.78
N TYR A 32 -2.25 4.68 1.06
CA TYR A 32 -2.51 5.21 -0.27
C TYR A 32 -2.71 6.73 -0.23
N ASN A 33 -3.49 7.23 0.73
CA ASN A 33 -3.72 8.66 0.89
C ASN A 33 -2.44 9.40 1.29
N GLU A 34 -1.62 8.82 2.15
CA GLU A 34 -0.33 9.40 2.52
C GLU A 34 0.59 9.52 1.31
N MET A 35 0.60 8.50 0.46
CA MET A 35 1.38 8.51 -0.77
C MET A 35 0.95 9.65 -1.69
N LYS A 36 -0.35 9.81 -1.89
CA LYS A 36 -0.89 10.88 -2.74
C LYS A 36 -0.57 12.26 -2.16
N ALA A 37 -0.72 12.43 -0.86
CA ALA A 37 -0.47 13.71 -0.19
C ALA A 37 1.01 14.09 -0.24
N ALA A 38 1.89 13.12 -0.05
CA ALA A 38 3.34 13.37 -0.07
C ALA A 38 3.84 13.69 -1.48
N ASN A 39 3.32 13.01 -2.48
CA ASN A 39 3.68 13.19 -3.89
C ASN A 39 5.19 13.17 -4.12
N CYS A 40 5.88 12.21 -3.48
CA CYS A 40 7.33 12.05 -3.58
C CYS A 40 7.70 11.12 -4.73
N ARG A 41 8.81 11.44 -5.39
CA ARG A 41 9.36 10.56 -6.43
C ARG A 41 9.96 9.31 -5.79
N ASN A 42 9.84 8.20 -6.49
CA ASN A 42 10.44 6.90 -6.13
C ASN A 42 9.96 6.37 -4.78
N CYS A 43 8.79 6.80 -4.31
CA CYS A 43 8.28 6.39 -3.00
C CYS A 43 7.16 5.36 -3.06
N ASP A 44 6.74 4.96 -4.25
CA ASP A 44 5.64 4.00 -4.39
C ASP A 44 5.91 2.70 -3.64
N ARG A 45 7.11 2.16 -3.76
CA ARG A 45 7.48 0.91 -3.10
C ARG A 45 7.44 1.02 -1.58
N TYR A 46 7.86 2.16 -1.06
CA TYR A 46 7.76 2.41 0.38
C TYR A 46 6.30 2.34 0.83
N PHE A 47 5.40 3.02 0.11
CA PHE A 47 3.98 3.05 0.49
C PHE A 47 3.28 1.70 0.26
N HIS A 48 3.67 0.95 -0.76
CA HIS A 48 3.22 -0.43 -0.93
C HIS A 48 3.62 -1.29 0.27
N CYS A 49 4.86 -1.16 0.68
CA CYS A 49 5.38 -1.91 1.82
C CYS A 49 4.66 -1.51 3.11
N ILE A 50 4.59 -0.21 3.40
CA ILE A 50 4.07 0.26 4.69
C ILE A 50 2.57 0.02 4.83
N GLY A 51 1.82 0.10 3.73
CA GLY A 51 0.40 -0.25 3.75
C GLY A 51 0.19 -1.70 4.16
N ASN A 52 0.92 -2.62 3.55
CA ASN A 52 0.87 -4.03 3.88
C ASN A 52 1.36 -4.30 5.31
N TYR A 53 2.43 -3.63 5.72
CA TYR A 53 2.97 -3.75 7.07
C TYR A 53 1.92 -3.36 8.12
N ARG A 54 1.32 -2.19 7.96
CA ARG A 54 0.30 -1.70 8.89
C ARG A 54 -0.93 -2.59 8.91
N ALA A 55 -1.33 -3.09 7.75
CA ALA A 55 -2.49 -3.98 7.65
C ALA A 55 -2.33 -5.25 8.48
N VAL A 56 -1.10 -5.74 8.61
CA VAL A 56 -0.79 -6.96 9.34
C VAL A 56 -0.38 -6.66 10.78
N LYS A 57 0.46 -5.66 11.01
CA LYS A 57 1.05 -5.39 12.31
C LYS A 57 0.21 -4.47 13.19
N ASP A 58 -0.50 -3.52 12.60
CA ASP A 58 -1.29 -2.54 13.37
C ASP A 58 -2.74 -2.95 13.55
N CYS A 59 -3.12 -4.12 13.04
CA CYS A 59 -4.47 -4.65 13.16
C CYS A 59 -4.44 -6.00 13.88
N SER A 60 -5.57 -6.40 14.41
CA SER A 60 -5.75 -7.71 15.03
C SER A 60 -6.86 -8.47 14.32
N GLY A 61 -7.00 -9.76 14.67
CA GLY A 61 -8.05 -10.58 14.13
C GLY A 61 -7.64 -11.32 12.85
N PRO A 62 -8.59 -12.12 12.31
CA PRO A 62 -8.31 -12.98 11.16
C PRO A 62 -8.29 -12.20 9.84
N LEU A 63 -7.74 -12.83 8.81
CA LEU A 63 -7.79 -12.36 7.42
C LEU A 63 -7.01 -11.07 7.15
N ARG A 64 -6.08 -10.70 8.03
CA ARG A 64 -5.25 -9.51 7.83
C ARG A 64 -4.40 -9.61 6.56
N ARG A 65 -3.70 -10.72 6.41
CA ARG A 65 -2.84 -10.94 5.23
C ARG A 65 -3.65 -11.12 3.97
N SER A 66 -4.74 -11.86 4.05
CA SER A 66 -5.64 -12.06 2.90
C SER A 66 -6.20 -10.75 2.40
N THR A 67 -6.62 -9.86 3.30
CA THR A 67 -7.14 -8.54 2.97
C THR A 67 -6.07 -7.69 2.31
N ALA A 68 -4.86 -7.66 2.89
CA ALA A 68 -3.74 -6.89 2.32
C ALA A 68 -3.36 -7.42 0.94
N THR A 69 -3.33 -8.74 0.77
CA THR A 69 -3.01 -9.36 -0.51
C THR A 69 -4.03 -9.00 -1.57
N PHE A 70 -5.32 -9.09 -1.23
CA PHE A 70 -6.40 -8.77 -2.18
C PHE A 70 -6.30 -7.32 -2.65
N ILE A 71 -6.12 -6.38 -1.73
CA ILE A 71 -6.05 -4.95 -2.05
C ILE A 71 -4.79 -4.65 -2.88
N SER A 72 -3.65 -5.24 -2.50
CA SER A 72 -2.40 -5.07 -3.24
C SER A 72 -2.53 -5.58 -4.68
N ASN A 73 -3.14 -6.76 -4.86
CA ASN A 73 -3.32 -7.34 -6.18
C ASN A 73 -4.25 -6.49 -7.03
N LEU A 74 -5.33 -6.00 -6.44
CA LEU A 74 -6.28 -5.14 -7.15
C LEU A 74 -5.59 -3.85 -7.60
N ARG A 75 -4.77 -3.27 -6.75
CA ARG A 75 -4.04 -2.04 -7.07
C ARG A 75 -3.02 -2.28 -8.19
N GLU A 76 -2.27 -3.39 -8.12
CA GLU A 76 -1.31 -3.74 -9.17
C GLU A 76 -2.02 -3.98 -10.51
N TRP A 77 -3.19 -4.60 -10.46
CA TRP A 77 -3.99 -4.81 -11.67
C TRP A 77 -4.43 -3.49 -12.30
N THR A 78 -4.90 -2.53 -11.48
CA THR A 78 -5.32 -1.22 -12.00
C THR A 78 -4.12 -0.40 -12.48
N ASP A 79 -3.00 -0.43 -11.77
CA ASP A 79 -1.79 0.31 -12.15
C ASP A 79 -1.12 -0.30 -13.38
N GLY A 80 -1.28 -1.60 -13.61
CA GLY A 80 -0.73 -2.31 -14.76
C GLY A 80 -1.18 -1.77 -16.11
N PHE A 81 -2.28 -1.04 -16.15
CA PHE A 81 -2.72 -0.36 -17.36
C PHE A 81 -1.89 0.88 -17.69
N LYS A 82 -1.08 1.35 -16.74
CA LYS A 82 -0.31 2.59 -16.86
C LYS A 82 1.18 2.35 -16.99
N ASP A 83 1.70 1.27 -16.42
CA ASP A 83 3.13 1.03 -16.28
C ASP A 83 3.56 -0.29 -16.92
N SER A 84 4.85 -0.41 -17.20
CA SER A 84 5.44 -1.65 -17.66
C SER A 84 5.44 -2.71 -16.54
N GLY A 85 5.48 -3.98 -16.94
CA GLY A 85 5.42 -5.10 -16.00
C GLY A 85 6.52 -5.12 -14.94
N ASN A 86 7.66 -4.48 -15.19
CA ASN A 86 8.77 -4.45 -14.24
C ASN A 86 8.43 -3.71 -12.94
N ASN A 87 7.69 -2.60 -13.05
CA ASN A 87 7.26 -1.85 -11.87
C ASN A 87 6.30 -2.68 -11.03
N SER A 88 5.39 -3.40 -11.66
CA SER A 88 4.43 -4.26 -10.97
C SER A 88 5.14 -5.37 -10.18
N VAL A 89 6.15 -6.01 -10.76
CA VAL A 89 6.92 -7.06 -10.08
C VAL A 89 7.62 -6.52 -8.84
N GLU A 90 8.29 -5.37 -8.95
CA GLU A 90 9.00 -4.77 -7.83
C GLU A 90 8.03 -4.28 -6.75
N ASP A 91 6.87 -3.76 -7.15
CA ASP A 91 5.84 -3.34 -6.21
C ASP A 91 5.28 -4.53 -5.44
N GLN A 92 5.10 -5.69 -6.10
CA GLN A 92 4.66 -6.90 -5.42
C GLN A 92 5.69 -7.43 -4.42
N LYS A 93 6.98 -7.28 -4.73
CA LYS A 93 8.03 -7.63 -3.77
C LYS A 93 7.95 -6.75 -2.53
N ALA A 94 7.71 -5.46 -2.70
CA ALA A 94 7.53 -4.52 -1.60
C ALA A 94 6.28 -4.85 -0.79
N ASN A 95 5.18 -5.20 -1.46
CA ASN A 95 3.95 -5.63 -0.80
C ASN A 95 4.22 -6.85 0.10
N ASN A 96 4.88 -7.86 -0.44
CA ASN A 96 5.23 -9.07 0.31
C ASN A 96 6.13 -8.78 1.50
N HIS A 97 7.11 -7.91 1.31
CA HIS A 97 8.04 -7.51 2.37
C HIS A 97 7.28 -6.94 3.58
N GLY A 98 6.34 -6.04 3.31
CA GLY A 98 5.50 -5.44 4.35
C GLY A 98 4.58 -6.46 5.02
N ARG A 99 3.92 -7.31 4.22
CA ARG A 99 3.01 -8.34 4.76
C ARG A 99 3.72 -9.32 5.70
N HIS A 100 5.01 -9.54 5.50
CA HIS A 100 5.80 -10.40 6.39
C HIS A 100 6.34 -9.64 7.60
N GLY A 101 5.94 -8.39 7.79
CA GLY A 101 6.32 -7.59 8.95
C GLY A 101 7.77 -7.13 8.94
N LYS A 102 8.37 -7.01 7.77
CA LYS A 102 9.76 -6.59 7.63
C LYS A 102 9.86 -5.08 7.50
N ASP A 103 11.05 -4.54 7.81
CA ASP A 103 11.31 -3.11 7.80
C ASP A 103 11.14 -2.50 6.42
N CYS A 104 10.22 -1.54 6.29
CA CYS A 104 9.97 -0.83 5.04
C CYS A 104 10.96 0.30 4.79
N GLY A 105 11.77 0.67 5.78
CA GLY A 105 12.77 1.73 5.65
C GLY A 105 13.78 1.47 4.53
N ILE A 106 13.98 0.21 4.15
CA ILE A 106 14.87 -0.11 3.03
C ILE A 106 14.41 0.56 1.72
N TYR A 107 13.11 0.78 1.56
CA TYR A 107 12.56 1.39 0.36
C TYR A 107 12.67 2.92 0.37
N LEU A 108 13.04 3.51 1.49
CA LEU A 108 13.44 4.91 1.55
C LEU A 108 14.88 5.09 1.06
N ARG A 109 15.75 4.17 1.46
CA ARG A 109 17.20 4.27 1.22
C ARG A 109 17.61 3.77 -0.16
N LYS A 110 17.14 2.59 -0.54
CA LYS A 110 17.61 1.90 -1.76
C LYS A 110 17.17 2.58 -3.05
N VAL A 111 16.02 3.22 -3.05
CA VAL A 111 15.45 3.80 -4.27
C VAL A 111 15.43 5.31 -4.24
N ARG A 112 16.15 5.91 -3.33
CA ARG A 112 16.25 7.37 -3.19
C ARG A 112 14.88 8.04 -3.02
N CYS A 113 14.05 7.44 -2.19
CA CYS A 113 12.77 8.04 -1.80
C CYS A 113 13.04 9.07 -0.70
N ALA A 114 12.72 10.31 -0.95
CA ALA A 114 13.02 11.41 -0.03
C ALA A 114 11.88 11.69 0.97
N TYR A 115 10.95 10.76 1.11
CA TYR A 115 9.87 10.89 2.07
C TYR A 115 10.39 10.74 3.50
N ARG A 116 9.92 11.62 4.38
CA ARG A 116 10.20 11.52 5.82
C ARG A 116 8.94 11.04 6.56
N PRO A 117 8.95 9.81 7.08
CA PRO A 117 7.79 9.31 7.83
C PRO A 117 7.48 10.13 9.08
N SER A 118 8.48 10.75 9.69
CA SER A 118 8.31 11.51 10.93
C SER A 118 7.41 12.73 10.77
N ASN A 119 7.47 13.41 9.63
CA ASN A 119 6.63 14.57 9.36
C ASN A 119 5.71 14.39 8.15
N LYS A 120 5.75 13.23 7.52
CA LYS A 120 4.92 12.86 6.35
C LYS A 120 5.12 13.80 5.16
N LYS A 121 6.32 14.32 4.99
CA LYS A 121 6.64 15.25 3.91
C LYS A 121 7.81 14.76 3.07
N CYS A 122 7.80 15.17 1.81
CA CYS A 122 8.90 14.97 0.89
C CYS A 122 9.97 16.04 1.11
N GLN A 123 11.25 15.68 0.94
CA GLN A 123 12.38 16.57 1.26
C GLN A 123 12.90 17.39 0.09
N TRP A 124 12.46 17.15 -1.10
CA TRP A 124 12.86 17.97 -2.24
C TRP A 124 11.85 19.03 -2.59
#